data_3147f511cc45f0b0371d3ab0e670d857
#
_entry.id   3147f511cc45f0b0371d3ab0e670d857
#
_cell.length_a   1.000
_cell.length_b   1.000
_cell.length_c   1.000
_cell.angle_alpha   90.00
_cell.angle_beta   90.00
_cell.angle_gamma   90.00
#
_symmetry.space_group_name_H-M   'P 1'
#
loop_
_entity.id
_entity.type
_entity.pdbx_description
1 polymer ?
#
loop_
_entity_poly.entity_id
_entity_poly.type
_entity_poly.pdbx_seq_one_letter_code
_entity_poly.pdbx_strand_id
1 'polypeptide(L)'
;MTVITKEDLIQSIQDSLQYISYYHPPDFIRGVAEAYEREESPAARDAMAQILINSRMCAEGHRPICQDTGIVNVFLSVGMDVRFESDLSLEDMINEGVRRAYNLPENVLRASVLSDPAGKRTNTKDNTPAVIHTEIVPGDKVEVRVAAKGGGSEAKAKFVMLNPSDSIVDWVIKTVPTMGAGWCPPGMLGIGIGGTAEKAMLLAKRALMDSIDIQDLQKKGPASRVEELRLEIFDKVNSLGIGAQGLGGLTTVLDVKILDYPTHAANLPVAMIPNCAATRHAHFTLDGTGPAELEVPNIDDWPSITWEAGPGARRVNLDTVTKDEMKEWQPGETVLLSGKMLTGRDAAHKRIRDKGLPAGVDLKGRFIYYVGPVDPVGDEVVGPAGPTTATRMDGFTEMMLENTGILGMIGKAERGPIAIDAIRKHEAVYLMAVGGAAFLVSKAIRSARVVAFEDLGMEAIHEFEVEDMPVTVAVDSRGEAVHITGPREWQGKIGKIPLTET
;
A
#
# COMPACT_ATOMS: atom_id res chain seq x y z
N MET A 1 38.65 11.15 -10.10
CA MET A 1 38.18 10.40 -8.92
C MET A 1 37.22 11.34 -8.18
N THR A 2 35.98 11.00 -8.20
CA THR A 2 34.91 11.75 -7.52
C THR A 2 34.90 11.41 -6.03
N VAL A 3 34.80 12.42 -5.19
CA VAL A 3 34.73 12.24 -3.73
C VAL A 3 33.31 12.53 -3.27
N ILE A 4 32.69 11.54 -2.64
CA ILE A 4 31.39 11.68 -1.99
C ILE A 4 31.64 11.74 -0.48
N THR A 5 31.25 12.83 0.15
CA THR A 5 31.41 12.98 1.60
C THR A 5 30.34 12.16 2.34
N LYS A 6 30.63 11.87 3.58
CA LYS A 6 29.70 11.18 4.50
C LYS A 6 28.34 11.90 4.54
N GLU A 7 28.37 13.21 4.69
CA GLU A 7 27.13 13.99 4.84
C GLU A 7 26.35 14.09 3.51
N ASP A 8 27.02 14.14 2.36
CA ASP A 8 26.32 14.13 1.07
C ASP A 8 25.41 12.91 0.90
N LEU A 9 25.91 11.74 1.25
CA LEU A 9 25.12 10.51 1.19
C LEU A 9 24.03 10.47 2.25
N ILE A 10 24.36 10.76 3.51
CA ILE A 10 23.41 10.74 4.63
C ILE A 10 22.26 11.70 4.37
N GLN A 11 22.55 12.95 4.00
CA GLN A 11 21.54 13.96 3.71
C GLN A 11 20.68 13.56 2.52
N SER A 12 21.27 13.05 1.44
CA SER A 12 20.53 12.62 0.24
C SER A 12 19.55 11.47 0.55
N ILE A 13 19.94 10.51 1.40
CA ILE A 13 19.05 9.43 1.85
C ILE A 13 17.94 10.00 2.73
N GLN A 14 18.25 10.87 3.68
CA GLN A 14 17.26 11.52 4.54
C GLN A 14 16.22 12.28 3.71
N ASP A 15 16.67 13.15 2.82
CA ASP A 15 15.80 14.01 2.02
C ASP A 15 14.97 13.21 1.03
N SER A 16 15.56 12.18 0.40
CA SER A 16 14.82 11.31 -0.51
C SER A 16 13.70 10.52 0.20
N LEU A 17 13.94 10.05 1.41
CA LEU A 17 12.92 9.33 2.19
C LEU A 17 11.80 10.24 2.66
N GLN A 18 12.12 11.46 3.05
CA GLN A 18 11.12 12.48 3.36
C GLN A 18 10.31 12.84 2.10
N TYR A 19 10.99 13.12 1.00
CA TYR A 19 10.37 13.44 -0.30
C TYR A 19 9.36 12.36 -0.73
N ILE A 20 9.78 11.08 -0.80
CA ILE A 20 8.89 10.00 -1.22
C ILE A 20 7.78 9.67 -0.22
N SER A 21 7.88 10.15 1.02
CA SER A 21 6.84 9.92 2.01
C SER A 21 5.55 10.69 1.68
N TYR A 22 5.64 11.83 1.01
CA TYR A 22 4.50 12.70 0.69
C TYR A 22 4.36 13.04 -0.80
N TYR A 23 5.37 12.84 -1.64
CA TYR A 23 5.24 12.95 -3.08
C TYR A 23 5.17 11.57 -3.74
N HIS A 24 4.11 11.30 -4.46
CA HIS A 24 4.10 10.21 -5.42
C HIS A 24 4.96 10.57 -6.65
N PRO A 25 5.54 9.58 -7.33
CA PRO A 25 6.12 9.81 -8.65
C PRO A 25 5.07 10.42 -9.62
N PRO A 26 5.43 11.45 -10.41
CA PRO A 26 4.47 12.13 -11.31
C PRO A 26 3.84 11.19 -12.35
N ASP A 27 4.57 10.19 -12.83
CA ASP A 27 4.09 9.17 -13.75
C ASP A 27 2.99 8.28 -13.12
N PHE A 28 3.11 7.98 -11.83
CA PHE A 28 2.08 7.27 -11.08
C PHE A 28 0.78 8.09 -11.01
N ILE A 29 0.88 9.39 -10.69
CA ILE A 29 -0.29 10.28 -10.63
C ILE A 29 -1.01 10.33 -11.99
N ARG A 30 -0.26 10.50 -13.09
CA ARG A 30 -0.84 10.43 -14.44
C ARG A 30 -1.53 9.10 -14.69
N GLY A 31 -0.86 7.99 -14.39
CA GLY A 31 -1.42 6.65 -14.59
C GLY A 31 -2.73 6.43 -13.83
N VAL A 32 -2.83 6.88 -12.57
CA VAL A 32 -4.06 6.78 -11.79
C VAL A 32 -5.13 7.74 -12.32
N ALA A 33 -4.77 8.96 -12.72
CA ALA A 33 -5.71 9.94 -13.28
C ALA A 33 -6.34 9.42 -14.58
N GLU A 34 -5.54 8.92 -15.51
CA GLU A 34 -6.02 8.29 -16.75
C GLU A 34 -6.90 7.06 -16.48
N ALA A 35 -6.52 6.25 -15.47
CA ALA A 35 -7.32 5.11 -15.06
C ALA A 35 -8.67 5.54 -14.47
N TYR A 36 -8.68 6.58 -13.63
CA TYR A 36 -9.89 7.15 -13.04
C TYR A 36 -10.87 7.66 -14.07
N GLU A 37 -10.39 8.32 -15.13
CA GLU A 37 -11.26 8.83 -16.20
C GLU A 37 -11.94 7.72 -17.02
N ARG A 38 -11.22 6.60 -17.22
CA ARG A 38 -11.75 5.45 -17.99
C ARG A 38 -12.56 4.48 -17.14
N GLU A 39 -12.49 4.58 -15.81
CA GLU A 39 -13.11 3.59 -14.92
C GLU A 39 -14.64 3.72 -14.92
N GLU A 40 -15.31 2.61 -15.15
CA GLU A 40 -16.77 2.52 -15.18
C GLU A 40 -17.35 1.90 -13.89
N SER A 41 -16.53 1.23 -13.08
CA SER A 41 -16.95 0.72 -11.78
C SER A 41 -17.08 1.87 -10.77
N PRO A 42 -18.29 2.16 -10.25
CA PRO A 42 -18.45 3.25 -9.29
C PRO A 42 -17.57 3.11 -8.05
N ALA A 43 -17.45 1.89 -7.50
CA ALA A 43 -16.64 1.61 -6.33
C ALA A 43 -15.13 1.77 -6.59
N ALA A 44 -14.64 1.26 -7.74
CA ALA A 44 -13.24 1.40 -8.12
C ALA A 44 -12.87 2.86 -8.45
N ARG A 45 -13.77 3.57 -9.12
CA ARG A 45 -13.62 4.99 -9.45
C ARG A 45 -13.55 5.85 -8.18
N ASP A 46 -14.44 5.59 -7.22
CA ASP A 46 -14.44 6.26 -5.92
C ASP A 46 -13.13 6.02 -5.16
N ALA A 47 -12.63 4.78 -5.14
CA ALA A 47 -11.35 4.47 -4.52
C ALA A 47 -10.17 5.21 -5.18
N MET A 48 -10.12 5.30 -6.51
CA MET A 48 -9.08 6.05 -7.22
C MET A 48 -9.17 7.55 -6.97
N ALA A 49 -10.39 8.12 -6.89
CA ALA A 49 -10.58 9.52 -6.50
C ALA A 49 -9.99 9.80 -5.12
N GLN A 50 -10.26 8.95 -4.13
CA GLN A 50 -9.71 9.09 -2.78
C GLN A 50 -8.18 9.00 -2.77
N ILE A 51 -7.57 8.12 -3.58
CA ILE A 51 -6.12 8.00 -3.74
C ILE A 51 -5.52 9.30 -4.31
N LEU A 52 -6.12 9.84 -5.37
CA LEU A 52 -5.63 11.07 -6.01
C LEU A 52 -5.75 12.30 -5.10
N ILE A 53 -6.87 12.44 -4.40
CA ILE A 53 -7.07 13.51 -3.42
C ILE A 53 -6.08 13.38 -2.27
N ASN A 54 -5.94 12.18 -1.70
CA ASN A 54 -4.95 11.93 -0.66
C ASN A 54 -3.54 12.28 -1.11
N SER A 55 -3.18 11.91 -2.35
CA SER A 55 -1.87 12.23 -2.92
C SER A 55 -1.62 13.74 -2.97
N ARG A 56 -2.59 14.52 -3.46
CA ARG A 56 -2.50 15.99 -3.49
C ARG A 56 -2.40 16.57 -2.09
N MET A 57 -3.25 16.14 -1.17
CA MET A 57 -3.22 16.59 0.22
C MET A 57 -1.89 16.31 0.90
N CYS A 58 -1.27 15.15 0.62
CA CYS A 58 0.05 14.80 1.14
C CYS A 58 1.15 15.66 0.56
N ALA A 59 1.09 15.94 -0.75
CA ALA A 59 2.04 16.82 -1.42
C ALA A 59 1.96 18.28 -0.91
N GLU A 60 0.75 18.79 -0.63
CA GLU A 60 0.53 20.11 -0.06
C GLU A 60 0.90 20.19 1.43
N GLY A 61 0.57 19.17 2.19
CA GLY A 61 0.74 19.14 3.65
C GLY A 61 2.02 18.50 4.15
N HIS A 62 2.84 17.95 3.27
CA HIS A 62 4.07 17.19 3.57
C HIS A 62 3.85 16.11 4.64
N ARG A 63 2.74 15.36 4.50
CA ARG A 63 2.42 14.26 5.41
C ARG A 63 2.36 12.91 4.70
N PRO A 64 2.72 11.81 5.38
CA PRO A 64 2.84 10.50 4.74
C PRO A 64 1.58 10.07 3.97
N ILE A 65 1.78 9.61 2.73
CA ILE A 65 0.73 9.07 1.85
C ILE A 65 0.00 7.88 2.51
N CYS A 66 0.74 7.09 3.28
CA CYS A 66 0.24 5.90 3.95
C CYS A 66 0.78 5.84 5.38
N GLN A 67 -0.02 5.30 6.32
CA GLN A 67 0.43 5.02 7.69
C GLN A 67 1.51 3.92 7.74
N ASP A 68 1.55 3.03 6.75
CA ASP A 68 2.65 2.09 6.55
C ASP A 68 3.76 2.78 5.76
N THR A 69 4.72 3.35 6.47
CA THR A 69 5.84 4.09 5.87
C THR A 69 6.93 3.17 5.31
N GLY A 70 6.74 1.86 5.40
CA GLY A 70 7.47 0.84 4.67
C GLY A 70 8.81 0.43 5.27
N ILE A 71 9.45 -0.54 4.60
CA ILE A 71 10.87 -0.89 4.80
C ILE A 71 11.69 -0.26 3.68
N VAL A 72 12.79 0.37 4.06
CA VAL A 72 13.66 1.08 3.10
C VAL A 72 14.47 0.06 2.29
N ASN A 73 14.45 0.22 0.97
CA ASN A 73 15.29 -0.53 0.03
C ASN A 73 16.14 0.48 -0.73
N VAL A 74 17.45 0.24 -0.80
CA VAL A 74 18.40 1.09 -1.49
C VAL A 74 19.20 0.27 -2.49
N PHE A 75 19.20 0.70 -3.74
CA PHE A 75 20.04 0.13 -4.79
C PHE A 75 21.07 1.18 -5.19
N LEU A 76 22.35 0.81 -5.10
CA LEU A 76 23.47 1.67 -5.47
C LEU A 76 24.24 1.07 -6.63
N SER A 77 24.45 1.86 -7.68
CA SER A 77 25.46 1.59 -8.69
C SER A 77 26.63 2.54 -8.46
N VAL A 78 27.72 2.02 -7.90
CA VAL A 78 28.89 2.79 -7.50
C VAL A 78 29.94 2.76 -8.59
N GLY A 79 30.32 3.92 -9.12
CA GLY A 79 31.37 4.06 -10.09
C GLY A 79 32.75 3.62 -9.56
N MET A 80 33.55 2.96 -10.38
CA MET A 80 34.89 2.48 -10.01
C MET A 80 35.87 3.59 -9.65
N ASP A 81 35.60 4.83 -10.11
CA ASP A 81 36.41 6.02 -9.84
C ASP A 81 35.83 6.90 -8.72
N VAL A 82 34.91 6.34 -7.91
CA VAL A 82 34.33 7.01 -6.74
C VAL A 82 35.09 6.63 -5.46
N ARG A 83 35.28 7.62 -4.60
CA ARG A 83 35.78 7.46 -3.25
C ARG A 83 34.78 8.04 -2.25
N PHE A 84 34.40 7.27 -1.26
CA PHE A 84 33.67 7.79 -0.10
C PHE A 84 34.65 8.33 0.94
N GLU A 85 34.44 9.59 1.36
CA GLU A 85 35.20 10.20 2.44
C GLU A 85 34.41 10.12 3.74
N SER A 86 34.68 9.07 4.49
CA SER A 86 33.90 8.72 5.68
C SER A 86 34.71 7.85 6.64
N ASP A 87 34.40 7.97 7.93
CA ASP A 87 34.79 7.07 9.01
C ASP A 87 33.74 5.95 9.25
N LEU A 88 32.60 6.02 8.59
CA LEU A 88 31.52 5.05 8.63
C LEU A 88 31.56 4.13 7.41
N SER A 89 31.00 2.93 7.55
CA SER A 89 30.73 2.07 6.41
C SER A 89 29.64 2.66 5.52
N LEU A 90 29.55 2.22 4.26
CA LEU A 90 28.48 2.61 3.34
C LEU A 90 27.08 2.29 3.92
N GLU A 91 26.97 1.13 4.56
CA GLU A 91 25.73 0.68 5.21
C GLU A 91 25.37 1.58 6.40
N ASP A 92 26.34 1.95 7.25
CA ASP A 92 26.09 2.84 8.39
C ASP A 92 25.69 4.24 7.97
N MET A 93 26.27 4.80 6.89
CA MET A 93 25.88 6.09 6.35
C MET A 93 24.42 6.06 5.85
N ILE A 94 24.01 5.03 5.13
CA ILE A 94 22.64 4.87 4.65
C ILE A 94 21.69 4.73 5.83
N ASN A 95 22.02 3.89 6.82
CA ASN A 95 21.19 3.71 8.01
C ASN A 95 21.07 4.98 8.85
N GLU A 96 22.12 5.82 8.91
CA GLU A 96 22.02 7.14 9.55
C GLU A 96 21.03 8.06 8.82
N GLY A 97 21.05 8.09 7.49
CA GLY A 97 20.06 8.82 6.69
C GLY A 97 18.62 8.33 6.94
N VAL A 98 18.43 7.00 7.03
CA VAL A 98 17.12 6.41 7.39
C VAL A 98 16.68 6.86 8.78
N ARG A 99 17.58 6.77 9.78
CA ARG A 99 17.27 7.17 11.16
C ARG A 99 16.86 8.63 11.25
N ARG A 100 17.60 9.52 10.60
CA ARG A 100 17.27 10.96 10.53
C ARG A 100 15.91 11.19 9.87
N ALA A 101 15.64 10.53 8.74
CA ALA A 101 14.39 10.66 8.02
C ALA A 101 13.19 10.22 8.86
N TYR A 102 13.27 9.08 9.55
CA TYR A 102 12.14 8.55 10.32
C TYR A 102 11.86 9.30 11.62
N ASN A 103 12.85 10.00 12.14
CA ASN A 103 12.74 10.77 13.40
C ASN A 103 12.69 12.29 13.16
N LEU A 104 12.50 12.77 11.92
CA LEU A 104 12.40 14.20 11.62
C LEU A 104 11.14 14.78 12.30
N PRO A 105 11.29 15.77 13.23
CA PRO A 105 10.15 16.25 14.04
C PRO A 105 9.02 16.88 13.22
N GLU A 106 9.34 17.49 12.09
CA GLU A 106 8.39 18.17 11.20
C GLU A 106 7.51 17.18 10.44
N ASN A 107 7.99 15.95 10.23
CA ASN A 107 7.27 14.87 9.56
C ASN A 107 7.77 13.51 10.05
N VAL A 108 7.41 13.15 11.27
CA VAL A 108 7.77 11.85 11.86
C VAL A 108 7.13 10.71 11.04
N LEU A 109 7.97 9.74 10.64
CA LEU A 109 7.53 8.55 9.94
C LEU A 109 7.42 7.38 10.92
N ARG A 110 6.40 6.53 10.73
CA ARG A 110 6.16 5.39 11.62
C ARG A 110 7.19 4.27 11.38
N ALA A 111 8.10 4.04 12.33
CA ALA A 111 9.01 2.91 12.26
C ALA A 111 8.26 1.57 12.33
N SER A 112 8.57 0.68 11.39
CA SER A 112 7.90 -0.63 11.21
C SER A 112 8.86 -1.81 11.20
N VAL A 113 10.18 -1.56 11.20
CA VAL A 113 11.22 -2.60 11.22
C VAL A 113 11.32 -3.20 12.61
N LEU A 114 11.36 -4.52 12.67
CA LEU A 114 11.47 -5.30 13.89
C LEU A 114 12.79 -6.06 13.90
N SER A 115 13.59 -5.86 14.95
CA SER A 115 14.73 -6.70 15.25
C SER A 115 14.26 -8.06 15.78
N ASP A 116 15.15 -9.05 15.74
CA ASP A 116 14.87 -10.43 16.17
C ASP A 116 13.56 -10.99 15.57
N PRO A 117 13.47 -11.11 14.22
CA PRO A 117 12.23 -11.49 13.56
C PRO A 117 11.73 -12.91 13.91
N ALA A 118 12.63 -13.79 14.29
CA ALA A 118 12.32 -15.16 14.72
C ALA A 118 11.97 -15.26 16.22
N GLY A 119 12.25 -14.21 17.00
CA GLY A 119 12.08 -14.22 18.45
C GLY A 119 11.13 -13.12 18.95
N LYS A 120 11.68 -12.13 19.67
CA LYS A 120 10.90 -11.10 20.37
C LYS A 120 10.22 -10.08 19.47
N ARG A 121 10.70 -9.90 18.24
CA ARG A 121 10.14 -8.97 17.23
C ARG A 121 10.02 -7.53 17.78
N THR A 122 11.13 -6.99 18.31
CA THR A 122 11.17 -5.66 18.92
C THR A 122 11.31 -4.57 17.87
N ASN A 123 10.46 -3.55 17.91
CA ASN A 123 10.52 -2.40 16.98
C ASN A 123 11.84 -1.63 17.18
N THR A 124 12.53 -1.34 16.09
CA THR A 124 13.83 -0.61 16.11
C THR A 124 13.67 0.87 16.42
N LYS A 125 12.45 1.42 16.27
CA LYS A 125 12.03 2.81 16.51
C LYS A 125 12.56 3.86 15.53
N ASP A 126 13.57 3.51 14.75
CA ASP A 126 14.19 4.38 13.74
C ASP A 126 14.13 3.80 12.31
N ASN A 127 13.41 2.70 12.15
CA ASN A 127 13.21 1.96 10.89
C ASN A 127 14.49 1.42 10.24
N THR A 128 15.58 1.29 11.00
CA THR A 128 16.84 0.64 10.56
C THR A 128 16.83 -0.86 10.89
N PRO A 129 17.61 -1.69 10.17
CA PRO A 129 18.41 -1.34 9.00
C PRO A 129 17.58 -1.28 7.72
N ALA A 130 18.08 -0.53 6.73
CA ALA A 130 17.62 -0.63 5.35
C ALA A 130 18.07 -1.94 4.69
N VAL A 131 17.39 -2.35 3.61
CA VAL A 131 17.84 -3.43 2.74
C VAL A 131 18.63 -2.81 1.59
N ILE A 132 19.94 -3.07 1.56
CA ILE A 132 20.89 -2.38 0.69
C ILE A 132 21.47 -3.36 -0.32
N HIS A 133 21.47 -2.95 -1.59
CA HIS A 133 22.07 -3.70 -2.70
C HIS A 133 23.06 -2.79 -3.42
N THR A 134 24.30 -3.24 -3.54
CA THR A 134 25.37 -2.46 -4.19
C THR A 134 25.95 -3.24 -5.35
N GLU A 135 26.12 -2.56 -6.49
CA GLU A 135 26.88 -3.04 -7.62
C GLU A 135 28.00 -2.03 -7.96
N ILE A 136 29.12 -2.54 -8.44
CA ILE A 136 30.25 -1.72 -8.90
C ILE A 136 30.17 -1.65 -10.41
N VAL A 137 30.20 -0.44 -10.96
CA VAL A 137 30.05 -0.18 -12.39
C VAL A 137 31.19 0.73 -12.89
N PRO A 138 31.53 0.76 -14.18
CA PRO A 138 32.43 1.78 -14.72
C PRO A 138 31.86 3.18 -14.51
N GLY A 139 32.74 4.16 -14.26
CA GLY A 139 32.35 5.57 -14.13
C GLY A 139 32.77 6.20 -12.80
N ASP A 140 32.36 7.43 -12.61
CA ASP A 140 32.78 8.32 -11.53
C ASP A 140 31.60 8.91 -10.73
N LYS A 141 30.43 8.29 -10.82
CA LYS A 141 29.20 8.72 -10.11
C LYS A 141 28.61 7.58 -9.28
N VAL A 142 27.72 7.91 -8.37
CA VAL A 142 26.89 6.94 -7.64
C VAL A 142 25.44 7.17 -8.03
N GLU A 143 24.85 6.20 -8.73
CA GLU A 143 23.42 6.18 -8.99
C GLU A 143 22.71 5.50 -7.82
N VAL A 144 21.71 6.17 -7.25
CA VAL A 144 20.99 5.70 -6.08
C VAL A 144 19.50 5.62 -6.39
N ARG A 145 18.91 4.46 -6.14
CA ARG A 145 17.46 4.27 -6.15
C ARG A 145 17.01 3.94 -4.73
N VAL A 146 16.11 4.75 -4.18
CA VAL A 146 15.55 4.57 -2.85
C VAL A 146 14.07 4.27 -2.96
N ALA A 147 13.59 3.28 -2.24
CA ALA A 147 12.17 2.98 -2.12
C ALA A 147 11.79 2.66 -0.68
N ALA A 148 10.57 3.06 -0.29
CA ALA A 148 9.95 2.64 0.96
C ALA A 148 8.79 1.68 0.67
N LYS A 149 9.04 0.38 0.83
CA LYS A 149 8.13 -0.70 0.44
C LYS A 149 7.20 -1.09 1.58
N GLY A 150 5.90 -0.82 1.41
CA GLY A 150 4.89 -1.17 2.41
C GLY A 150 4.73 -2.68 2.62
N GLY A 151 4.50 -3.08 3.87
CA GLY A 151 4.41 -4.49 4.27
C GLY A 151 3.25 -5.23 3.62
N GLY A 152 2.13 -4.55 3.33
CA GLY A 152 0.98 -5.16 2.66
C GLY A 152 1.30 -5.68 1.28
N SER A 153 1.99 -4.91 0.46
CA SER A 153 2.42 -5.32 -0.88
C SER A 153 3.66 -6.22 -0.85
N GLU A 154 4.59 -6.02 0.10
CA GLU A 154 5.75 -6.90 0.27
C GLU A 154 5.33 -8.34 0.59
N ALA A 155 4.34 -8.53 1.45
CA ALA A 155 3.82 -9.83 1.84
C ALA A 155 3.14 -10.61 0.69
N LYS A 156 2.94 -9.98 -0.47
CA LYS A 156 2.34 -10.60 -1.66
C LYS A 156 3.37 -10.99 -2.72
N ALA A 157 4.66 -10.84 -2.44
CA ALA A 157 5.74 -11.33 -3.30
C ALA A 157 5.59 -12.84 -3.56
N LYS A 158 5.81 -13.25 -4.79
CA LYS A 158 5.71 -14.63 -5.26
C LYS A 158 6.94 -15.03 -6.04
N PHE A 159 7.33 -16.27 -5.89
CA PHE A 159 8.42 -16.89 -6.63
C PHE A 159 8.02 -18.29 -7.10
N VAL A 160 8.52 -18.67 -8.26
CA VAL A 160 8.40 -20.03 -8.79
C VAL A 160 9.65 -20.41 -9.59
N MET A 161 9.99 -21.68 -9.57
CA MET A 161 10.94 -22.28 -10.52
C MET A 161 10.10 -23.01 -11.58
N LEU A 162 9.90 -22.36 -12.73
CA LEU A 162 9.22 -22.95 -13.88
C LEU A 162 10.17 -23.91 -14.64
N ASN A 163 9.59 -24.84 -15.39
CA ASN A 163 10.34 -25.53 -16.41
C ASN A 163 10.54 -24.59 -17.63
N PRO A 164 11.59 -24.75 -18.41
CA PRO A 164 11.84 -23.87 -19.58
C PRO A 164 10.71 -23.83 -20.61
N SER A 165 9.85 -24.84 -20.64
CA SER A 165 8.68 -24.93 -21.54
C SER A 165 7.40 -24.33 -20.95
N ASP A 166 7.39 -23.94 -19.65
CA ASP A 166 6.19 -23.43 -19.00
C ASP A 166 5.91 -21.98 -19.40
N SER A 167 4.65 -21.61 -19.39
CA SER A 167 4.20 -20.23 -19.70
C SER A 167 4.33 -19.31 -18.48
N ILE A 168 5.17 -18.28 -18.62
CA ILE A 168 5.28 -17.20 -17.61
C ILE A 168 3.95 -16.48 -17.47
N VAL A 169 3.28 -16.18 -18.58
CA VAL A 169 1.99 -15.48 -18.59
C VAL A 169 0.94 -16.26 -17.81
N ASP A 170 0.81 -17.57 -18.05
CA ASP A 170 -0.16 -18.40 -17.36
C ASP A 170 0.11 -18.46 -15.86
N TRP A 171 1.39 -18.52 -15.45
CA TRP A 171 1.75 -18.47 -14.05
C TRP A 171 1.33 -17.14 -13.41
N VAL A 172 1.60 -16.01 -14.06
CA VAL A 172 1.20 -14.68 -13.55
C VAL A 172 -0.32 -14.59 -13.40
N ILE A 173 -1.07 -14.95 -14.45
CA ILE A 173 -2.55 -14.87 -14.46
C ILE A 173 -3.19 -15.77 -13.40
N LYS A 174 -2.64 -16.95 -13.15
CA LYS A 174 -3.08 -17.84 -12.06
C LYS A 174 -2.70 -17.30 -10.67
N THR A 175 -1.59 -16.59 -10.57
CA THR A 175 -1.03 -16.15 -9.28
C THR A 175 -1.65 -14.83 -8.80
N VAL A 176 -1.89 -13.86 -9.68
CA VAL A 176 -2.40 -12.54 -9.31
C VAL A 176 -3.69 -12.60 -8.48
N PRO A 177 -4.73 -13.40 -8.82
CA PRO A 177 -5.93 -13.52 -7.98
C PRO A 177 -5.64 -14.04 -6.56
N THR A 178 -4.60 -14.87 -6.39
CA THR A 178 -4.23 -15.43 -5.08
C THR A 178 -3.59 -14.40 -4.14
N MET A 179 -3.18 -13.25 -4.66
CA MET A 179 -2.64 -12.17 -3.84
C MET A 179 -3.73 -11.40 -3.09
N GLY A 180 -5.00 -11.53 -3.52
CA GLY A 180 -6.10 -10.75 -2.99
C GLY A 180 -5.91 -9.25 -3.22
N ALA A 181 -6.63 -8.41 -2.46
CA ALA A 181 -6.56 -6.96 -2.53
C ALA A 181 -5.61 -6.32 -1.50
N GLY A 182 -4.94 -7.12 -0.67
CA GLY A 182 -4.09 -6.65 0.43
C GLY A 182 -2.87 -5.82 0.00
N TRP A 183 -2.50 -5.86 -1.28
CA TRP A 183 -1.46 -5.00 -1.85
C TRP A 183 -1.97 -3.64 -2.36
N CYS A 184 -3.27 -3.36 -2.18
CA CYS A 184 -3.94 -2.10 -2.52
C CYS A 184 -3.77 -1.68 -3.99
N PRO A 185 -4.34 -2.43 -4.98
CA PRO A 185 -4.41 -1.96 -6.36
C PRO A 185 -5.22 -0.65 -6.49
N PRO A 186 -5.04 0.17 -7.55
CA PRO A 186 -4.14 -0.07 -8.66
C PRO A 186 -2.69 0.22 -8.30
N GLY A 187 -1.79 -0.53 -8.90
CA GLY A 187 -0.36 -0.38 -8.68
C GLY A 187 0.44 -1.00 -9.83
N MET A 188 1.64 -1.45 -9.55
CA MET A 188 2.52 -2.06 -10.55
C MET A 188 2.85 -3.50 -10.19
N LEU A 189 3.15 -4.31 -11.20
CA LEU A 189 3.81 -5.59 -11.03
C LEU A 189 5.25 -5.50 -11.51
N GLY A 190 6.20 -5.75 -10.61
CA GLY A 190 7.60 -6.01 -10.97
C GLY A 190 7.83 -7.50 -11.15
N ILE A 191 8.34 -7.89 -12.29
CA ILE A 191 8.62 -9.29 -12.64
C ILE A 191 10.12 -9.42 -12.94
N GLY A 192 10.74 -10.39 -12.30
CA GLY A 192 12.13 -10.79 -12.58
C GLY A 192 12.18 -12.17 -13.20
N ILE A 193 12.89 -12.30 -14.30
CA ILE A 193 12.98 -13.56 -15.06
C ILE A 193 14.46 -13.96 -15.20
N GLY A 194 14.77 -15.19 -14.87
CA GLY A 194 16.10 -15.75 -15.09
C GLY A 194 17.09 -15.52 -13.93
N GLY A 195 18.36 -15.76 -14.20
CA GLY A 195 19.41 -15.81 -13.19
C GLY A 195 19.25 -17.01 -12.26
N THR A 196 19.37 -16.74 -10.99
CA THR A 196 19.09 -17.66 -9.86
C THR A 196 17.83 -17.21 -9.11
N ALA A 197 17.35 -17.97 -8.14
CA ALA A 197 16.12 -17.64 -7.40
C ALA A 197 16.18 -16.23 -6.79
N GLU A 198 17.25 -15.93 -6.06
CA GLU A 198 17.49 -14.63 -5.45
C GLU A 198 17.65 -13.51 -6.48
N LYS A 199 18.30 -13.80 -7.64
CA LYS A 199 18.44 -12.82 -8.72
C LYS A 199 17.10 -12.46 -9.32
N ALA A 200 16.20 -13.42 -9.57
CA ALA A 200 14.86 -13.16 -10.07
C ALA A 200 14.05 -12.27 -9.08
N MET A 201 14.12 -12.55 -7.77
CA MET A 201 13.47 -11.73 -6.75
C MET A 201 14.04 -10.30 -6.71
N LEU A 202 15.36 -10.16 -6.84
CA LEU A 202 16.02 -8.86 -6.87
C LEU A 202 15.63 -8.04 -8.10
N LEU A 203 15.58 -8.68 -9.28
CA LEU A 203 15.13 -8.04 -10.51
C LEU A 203 13.68 -7.58 -10.41
N ALA A 204 12.78 -8.41 -9.87
CA ALA A 204 11.38 -8.04 -9.63
C ALA A 204 11.26 -6.82 -8.73
N LYS A 205 12.05 -6.73 -7.65
CA LYS A 205 12.08 -5.59 -6.73
C LYS A 205 12.59 -4.33 -7.43
N ARG A 206 13.70 -4.43 -8.17
CA ARG A 206 14.28 -3.30 -8.90
C ARG A 206 13.34 -2.76 -9.98
N ALA A 207 12.65 -3.65 -10.69
CA ALA A 207 11.68 -3.29 -11.74
C ALA A 207 10.56 -2.37 -11.24
N LEU A 208 10.16 -2.47 -9.97
CA LEU A 208 9.13 -1.60 -9.37
C LEU A 208 9.53 -0.12 -9.26
N MET A 209 10.81 0.21 -9.46
CA MET A 209 11.33 1.58 -9.38
C MET A 209 11.50 2.21 -10.76
N ASP A 210 11.16 1.50 -11.83
CA ASP A 210 11.17 2.03 -13.19
C ASP A 210 9.87 2.80 -13.45
N SER A 211 9.95 3.87 -14.25
CA SER A 211 8.82 4.75 -14.53
C SER A 211 7.70 4.03 -15.28
N ILE A 212 6.44 4.42 -15.03
CA ILE A 212 5.26 3.94 -15.76
C ILE A 212 5.31 4.46 -17.20
N ASP A 213 5.33 3.54 -18.18
CA ASP A 213 5.44 3.85 -19.60
C ASP A 213 4.63 2.91 -20.50
N ILE A 214 3.71 2.14 -19.93
CA ILE A 214 2.98 1.12 -20.68
C ILE A 214 2.15 1.72 -21.82
N GLN A 215 1.58 2.92 -21.65
CA GLN A 215 0.81 3.61 -22.70
C GLN A 215 1.70 4.01 -23.87
N ASP A 216 2.94 4.45 -23.59
CA ASP A 216 3.91 4.77 -24.63
C ASP A 216 4.38 3.50 -25.34
N LEU A 217 4.54 2.41 -24.60
CA LEU A 217 4.85 1.11 -25.18
C LEU A 217 3.71 0.59 -26.07
N GLN A 218 2.45 0.77 -25.67
CA GLN A 218 1.29 0.42 -26.50
C GLN A 218 1.25 1.22 -27.81
N LYS A 219 1.53 2.53 -27.75
CA LYS A 219 1.57 3.41 -28.95
C LYS A 219 2.73 3.07 -29.87
N LYS A 220 3.91 2.82 -29.33
CA LYS A 220 5.15 2.53 -30.09
C LYS A 220 5.16 1.11 -30.64
N GLY A 221 4.52 0.16 -29.97
CA GLY A 221 4.64 -1.26 -30.20
C GLY A 221 5.90 -1.86 -29.57
N PRO A 222 5.89 -3.18 -29.30
CA PRO A 222 7.01 -3.86 -28.66
C PRO A 222 8.17 -4.07 -29.64
N ALA A 223 9.41 -3.85 -29.19
CA ALA A 223 10.64 -4.07 -29.92
C ALA A 223 11.45 -5.28 -29.39
N SER A 224 10.99 -5.91 -28.30
CA SER A 224 11.64 -7.06 -27.68
C SER A 224 10.63 -8.04 -27.11
N ARG A 225 11.06 -9.28 -26.85
CA ARG A 225 10.22 -10.30 -26.22
C ARG A 225 9.76 -9.88 -24.81
N VAL A 226 10.60 -9.15 -24.09
CA VAL A 226 10.25 -8.60 -22.77
C VAL A 226 9.12 -7.58 -22.88
N GLU A 227 9.18 -6.69 -23.87
CA GLU A 227 8.11 -5.72 -24.11
C GLU A 227 6.80 -6.37 -24.57
N GLU A 228 6.87 -7.42 -25.41
CA GLU A 228 5.70 -8.24 -25.76
C GLU A 228 5.06 -8.87 -24.52
N LEU A 229 5.86 -9.47 -23.63
CA LEU A 229 5.37 -10.06 -22.37
C LEU A 229 4.75 -9.01 -21.46
N ARG A 230 5.33 -7.80 -21.39
CA ARG A 230 4.76 -6.70 -20.59
C ARG A 230 3.35 -6.37 -21.06
N LEU A 231 3.15 -6.15 -22.36
CA LEU A 231 1.84 -5.84 -22.94
C LEU A 231 0.84 -6.99 -22.72
N GLU A 232 1.25 -8.22 -23.01
CA GLU A 232 0.37 -9.39 -22.86
C GLU A 232 -0.06 -9.58 -21.40
N ILE A 233 0.84 -9.46 -20.44
CA ILE A 233 0.53 -9.61 -19.01
C ILE A 233 -0.33 -8.44 -18.54
N PHE A 234 -0.02 -7.21 -18.96
CA PHE A 234 -0.80 -6.02 -18.62
C PHE A 234 -2.28 -6.17 -19.02
N ASP A 235 -2.53 -6.54 -20.28
CA ASP A 235 -3.88 -6.71 -20.79
C ASP A 235 -4.63 -7.85 -20.08
N LYS A 236 -3.96 -8.99 -19.89
CA LYS A 236 -4.57 -10.16 -19.24
C LYS A 236 -4.84 -9.93 -17.73
N VAL A 237 -3.94 -9.25 -17.02
CA VAL A 237 -4.15 -8.95 -15.59
C VAL A 237 -5.31 -7.97 -15.41
N ASN A 238 -5.40 -6.93 -16.22
CA ASN A 238 -6.54 -6.01 -16.17
C ASN A 238 -7.84 -6.70 -16.58
N SER A 239 -7.78 -7.67 -17.50
CA SER A 239 -8.94 -8.49 -17.89
C SER A 239 -9.47 -9.42 -16.79
N LEU A 240 -8.73 -9.59 -15.69
CA LEU A 240 -9.23 -10.31 -14.51
C LEU A 240 -10.36 -9.56 -13.77
N GLY A 241 -10.54 -8.27 -14.06
CA GLY A 241 -11.60 -7.47 -13.49
C GLY A 241 -11.49 -7.20 -11.99
N ILE A 242 -10.30 -7.39 -11.40
CA ILE A 242 -10.06 -7.20 -9.96
C ILE A 242 -10.31 -5.73 -9.57
N GLY A 243 -9.79 -4.79 -10.36
CA GLY A 243 -10.02 -3.36 -10.18
C GLY A 243 -9.31 -2.75 -8.97
N ALA A 244 -9.49 -1.44 -8.82
CA ALA A 244 -8.94 -0.69 -7.69
C ALA A 244 -9.44 -1.28 -6.36
N GLN A 245 -8.54 -1.46 -5.40
CA GLN A 245 -8.78 -2.02 -4.08
C GLN A 245 -9.46 -3.43 -4.10
N GLY A 246 -9.50 -4.10 -5.27
CA GLY A 246 -10.18 -5.39 -5.42
C GLY A 246 -11.71 -5.31 -5.48
N LEU A 247 -12.25 -4.13 -5.74
CA LEU A 247 -13.70 -3.86 -5.74
C LEU A 247 -14.41 -4.24 -7.05
N GLY A 248 -13.66 -4.74 -8.02
CA GLY A 248 -14.14 -4.95 -9.40
C GLY A 248 -14.01 -3.68 -10.24
N GLY A 249 -13.45 -3.79 -11.43
CA GLY A 249 -13.25 -2.65 -12.32
C GLY A 249 -12.26 -2.93 -13.44
N LEU A 250 -11.95 -1.90 -14.21
CA LEU A 250 -11.15 -1.99 -15.43
C LEU A 250 -9.64 -2.01 -15.15
N THR A 251 -9.21 -1.34 -14.06
CA THR A 251 -7.78 -1.15 -13.78
C THR A 251 -7.35 -1.83 -12.50
N THR A 252 -6.59 -2.91 -12.62
CA THR A 252 -5.91 -3.61 -11.53
C THR A 252 -4.46 -3.18 -11.43
N VAL A 253 -3.78 -3.05 -12.57
CA VAL A 253 -2.38 -2.60 -12.67
C VAL A 253 -2.26 -1.42 -13.61
N LEU A 254 -1.39 -0.48 -13.25
CA LEU A 254 -1.05 0.69 -14.06
C LEU A 254 0.08 0.38 -15.03
N ASP A 255 0.97 -0.54 -14.67
CA ASP A 255 2.05 -1.04 -15.53
C ASP A 255 2.52 -2.43 -15.06
N VAL A 256 3.21 -3.13 -15.94
CA VAL A 256 3.97 -4.35 -15.69
C VAL A 256 5.41 -4.11 -16.12
N LYS A 257 6.34 -4.14 -15.16
CA LYS A 257 7.78 -3.99 -15.43
C LYS A 257 8.48 -5.32 -15.35
N ILE A 258 9.29 -5.64 -16.34
CA ILE A 258 10.02 -6.90 -16.44
C ILE A 258 11.50 -6.62 -16.62
N LEU A 259 12.31 -7.20 -15.76
CA LEU A 259 13.76 -7.30 -15.94
C LEU A 259 14.14 -8.78 -16.06
N ASP A 260 15.06 -9.08 -16.98
CA ASP A 260 15.53 -10.44 -17.21
C ASP A 260 17.05 -10.57 -17.06
N TYR A 261 17.50 -11.79 -16.90
CA TYR A 261 18.90 -12.14 -16.77
C TYR A 261 19.17 -13.55 -17.34
N PRO A 262 20.31 -13.80 -17.97
CA PRO A 262 20.67 -15.13 -18.43
C PRO A 262 20.55 -16.18 -17.34
N THR A 263 19.99 -17.36 -17.67
CA THR A 263 19.71 -18.42 -16.70
C THR A 263 20.27 -19.77 -17.15
N HIS A 264 20.33 -20.73 -16.23
CA HIS A 264 20.72 -22.11 -16.56
C HIS A 264 19.68 -22.77 -17.46
N ALA A 265 20.14 -23.52 -18.48
CA ALA A 265 19.28 -24.13 -19.49
C ALA A 265 18.16 -25.04 -18.95
N ALA A 266 18.31 -25.58 -17.74
CA ALA A 266 17.32 -26.47 -17.12
C ALA A 266 16.27 -25.73 -16.27
N ASN A 267 16.43 -24.44 -16.02
CA ASN A 267 15.64 -23.69 -15.03
C ASN A 267 15.07 -22.41 -15.64
N LEU A 268 13.87 -22.02 -15.17
CA LEU A 268 13.27 -20.75 -15.48
C LEU A 268 12.72 -20.12 -14.17
N PRO A 269 13.62 -19.49 -13.37
CA PRO A 269 13.16 -18.79 -12.17
C PRO A 269 12.36 -17.54 -12.55
N VAL A 270 11.19 -17.37 -11.95
CA VAL A 270 10.32 -16.22 -12.14
C VAL A 270 9.86 -15.71 -10.79
N ALA A 271 10.03 -14.42 -10.57
CA ALA A 271 9.54 -13.73 -9.39
C ALA A 271 8.56 -12.61 -9.77
N MET A 272 7.59 -12.37 -8.93
CA MET A 272 6.63 -11.28 -9.09
C MET A 272 6.41 -10.58 -7.76
N ILE A 273 6.58 -9.27 -7.74
CA ILE A 273 6.37 -8.42 -6.56
C ILE A 273 5.41 -7.30 -6.96
N PRO A 274 4.25 -7.15 -6.29
CA PRO A 274 3.36 -6.02 -6.55
C PRO A 274 3.85 -4.76 -5.83
N ASN A 275 3.59 -3.59 -6.41
CA ASN A 275 3.64 -2.31 -5.71
C ASN A 275 2.22 -1.76 -5.53
N CYS A 276 1.98 -1.00 -4.49
CA CYS A 276 0.64 -0.55 -4.10
C CYS A 276 0.33 0.88 -4.58
N ALA A 277 -0.92 1.31 -4.36
CA ALA A 277 -1.35 2.68 -4.60
C ALA A 277 -0.60 3.75 -3.79
N ALA A 278 0.18 3.35 -2.78
CA ALA A 278 1.10 4.24 -2.06
C ALA A 278 2.55 3.96 -2.50
N THR A 279 2.80 3.96 -3.80
CA THR A 279 4.15 3.77 -4.35
C THR A 279 5.07 4.92 -3.96
N ARG A 280 6.29 4.59 -3.53
CA ARG A 280 7.24 5.54 -2.94
C ARG A 280 8.64 5.16 -3.34
N HIS A 281 9.18 5.85 -4.35
CA HIS A 281 10.56 5.69 -4.75
C HIS A 281 11.09 6.99 -5.37
N ALA A 282 12.40 7.17 -5.29
CA ALA A 282 13.13 8.23 -5.95
C ALA A 282 14.43 7.70 -6.52
N HIS A 283 14.94 8.39 -7.53
CA HIS A 283 16.22 8.14 -8.17
C HIS A 283 17.02 9.42 -8.19
N PHE A 284 18.28 9.36 -7.80
CA PHE A 284 19.21 10.49 -7.81
C PHE A 284 20.65 10.04 -8.05
N THR A 285 21.48 11.00 -8.42
CA THR A 285 22.90 10.80 -8.71
C THR A 285 23.75 11.62 -7.74
N LEU A 286 24.81 11.03 -7.19
CA LEU A 286 25.87 11.74 -6.47
C LEU A 286 27.10 11.80 -7.36
N ASP A 287 27.59 13.00 -7.62
CA ASP A 287 28.72 13.29 -8.49
C ASP A 287 29.83 14.12 -7.80
N GLY A 288 29.74 14.28 -6.48
CA GLY A 288 30.71 14.99 -5.66
C GLY A 288 30.47 16.52 -5.56
N THR A 289 29.34 17.01 -6.07
CA THR A 289 28.99 18.45 -5.96
C THR A 289 28.19 18.79 -4.70
N GLY A 290 27.88 17.79 -3.88
CA GLY A 290 27.10 17.95 -2.64
C GLY A 290 25.98 16.91 -2.52
N PRO A 291 25.05 17.08 -1.58
CA PRO A 291 23.84 16.29 -1.49
C PRO A 291 22.99 16.37 -2.76
N ALA A 292 22.26 15.30 -3.07
CA ALA A 292 21.38 15.25 -4.23
C ALA A 292 20.20 16.23 -4.06
N GLU A 293 19.92 16.99 -5.10
CA GLU A 293 18.72 17.83 -5.18
C GLU A 293 17.61 17.04 -5.87
N LEU A 294 16.45 16.90 -5.21
CA LEU A 294 15.26 16.28 -5.78
C LEU A 294 14.34 17.38 -6.32
N GLU A 295 13.92 17.23 -7.56
CA GLU A 295 13.00 18.17 -8.18
C GLU A 295 11.63 18.10 -7.47
N VAL A 296 11.17 19.23 -6.95
CA VAL A 296 9.85 19.33 -6.32
C VAL A 296 8.78 19.29 -7.41
N PRO A 297 7.84 18.35 -7.39
CA PRO A 297 6.78 18.28 -8.39
C PRO A 297 5.89 19.53 -8.34
N ASN A 298 5.43 19.97 -9.50
CA ASN A 298 4.43 21.03 -9.55
C ASN A 298 3.08 20.49 -9.07
N ILE A 299 2.51 21.09 -8.04
CA ILE A 299 1.22 20.67 -7.47
C ILE A 299 0.06 20.77 -8.48
N ASP A 300 0.19 21.59 -9.50
CA ASP A 300 -0.79 21.72 -10.58
C ASP A 300 -0.82 20.50 -11.52
N ASP A 301 0.18 19.62 -11.42
CA ASP A 301 0.19 18.34 -12.15
C ASP A 301 -0.79 17.32 -11.55
N TRP A 302 -1.26 17.54 -10.31
CA TRP A 302 -2.32 16.73 -9.72
C TRP A 302 -3.69 17.12 -10.29
N PRO A 303 -4.51 16.13 -10.70
CA PRO A 303 -5.84 16.42 -11.20
C PRO A 303 -6.68 17.12 -10.13
N SER A 304 -7.44 18.14 -10.54
CA SER A 304 -8.44 18.77 -9.68
C SER A 304 -9.65 17.86 -9.56
N ILE A 305 -9.65 16.99 -8.57
CA ILE A 305 -10.78 16.12 -8.25
C ILE A 305 -11.48 16.66 -7.00
N THR A 306 -12.74 17.03 -7.15
CA THR A 306 -13.63 17.24 -6.01
C THR A 306 -14.31 15.91 -5.72
N TRP A 307 -13.94 15.27 -4.63
CA TRP A 307 -14.67 14.09 -4.18
C TRP A 307 -15.92 14.56 -3.43
N GLU A 308 -17.04 14.29 -4.03
CA GLU A 308 -18.31 14.34 -3.34
C GLU A 308 -18.80 12.90 -3.27
N ALA A 309 -19.15 12.46 -2.09
CA ALA A 309 -19.87 11.21 -1.96
C ALA A 309 -21.06 11.28 -2.93
N GLY A 310 -21.15 10.32 -3.84
CA GLY A 310 -22.20 10.34 -4.88
C GLY A 310 -23.59 10.58 -4.28
N PRO A 311 -24.55 11.08 -5.03
CA PRO A 311 -25.89 11.46 -4.52
C PRO A 311 -26.63 10.31 -3.81
N GLY A 312 -26.10 9.07 -3.89
CA GLY A 312 -26.60 7.88 -3.20
C GLY A 312 -25.76 7.42 -2.01
N ALA A 313 -24.72 8.17 -1.61
CA ALA A 313 -23.89 7.76 -0.46
C ALA A 313 -24.71 7.83 0.83
N ARG A 314 -24.73 6.69 1.53
CA ARG A 314 -25.46 6.57 2.81
C ARG A 314 -24.65 7.25 3.92
N ARG A 315 -25.30 8.13 4.67
CA ARG A 315 -24.74 8.71 5.91
C ARG A 315 -25.17 7.89 7.10
N VAL A 316 -24.22 7.43 7.90
CA VAL A 316 -24.47 6.57 9.06
C VAL A 316 -23.91 7.20 10.31
N ASN A 317 -24.75 7.29 11.35
CA ASN A 317 -24.30 7.66 12.68
C ASN A 317 -23.99 6.38 13.48
N LEU A 318 -22.70 6.18 13.78
CA LEU A 318 -22.19 5.02 14.49
C LEU A 318 -22.70 4.86 15.93
N ASP A 319 -23.15 5.97 16.54
CA ASP A 319 -23.67 5.96 17.91
C ASP A 319 -25.13 5.45 17.99
N THR A 320 -25.83 5.42 16.84
CA THR A 320 -27.26 5.07 16.79
C THR A 320 -27.63 3.97 15.80
N VAL A 321 -26.69 3.59 14.91
CA VAL A 321 -26.93 2.57 13.88
C VAL A 321 -27.35 1.24 14.49
N THR A 322 -28.29 0.59 13.85
CA THR A 322 -28.86 -0.71 14.28
C THR A 322 -28.55 -1.81 13.29
N LYS A 323 -28.66 -3.07 13.74
CA LYS A 323 -28.53 -4.25 12.83
C LYS A 323 -29.58 -4.23 11.73
N ASP A 324 -30.79 -3.77 12.01
CA ASP A 324 -31.87 -3.72 11.01
C ASP A 324 -31.54 -2.71 9.89
N GLU A 325 -30.93 -1.58 10.22
CA GLU A 325 -30.43 -0.63 9.24
C GLU A 325 -29.26 -1.22 8.42
N MET A 326 -28.34 -1.96 9.07
CA MET A 326 -27.21 -2.60 8.38
C MET A 326 -27.63 -3.71 7.42
N LYS A 327 -28.81 -4.33 7.59
CA LYS A 327 -29.36 -5.34 6.69
C LYS A 327 -29.71 -4.78 5.30
N GLU A 328 -29.91 -3.46 5.20
CA GLU A 328 -30.21 -2.79 3.95
C GLU A 328 -28.96 -2.47 3.11
N TRP A 329 -27.77 -2.55 3.71
CA TRP A 329 -26.53 -2.20 3.05
C TRP A 329 -26.15 -3.23 2.00
N GLN A 330 -25.58 -2.75 0.87
CA GLN A 330 -25.20 -3.60 -0.26
C GLN A 330 -23.67 -3.61 -0.45
N PRO A 331 -23.07 -4.74 -0.82
CA PRO A 331 -21.66 -4.79 -1.18
C PRO A 331 -21.30 -3.80 -2.29
N GLY A 332 -20.22 -3.03 -2.10
CA GLY A 332 -19.80 -1.98 -3.04
C GLY A 332 -20.43 -0.60 -2.80
N GLU A 333 -21.42 -0.49 -1.90
CA GLU A 333 -22.03 0.79 -1.52
C GLU A 333 -21.04 1.66 -0.75
N THR A 334 -20.95 2.95 -1.11
CA THR A 334 -20.19 3.95 -0.34
C THR A 334 -21.00 4.44 0.85
N VAL A 335 -20.40 4.43 2.02
CA VAL A 335 -20.99 4.88 3.29
C VAL A 335 -20.10 5.95 3.92
N LEU A 336 -20.72 7.01 4.44
CA LEU A 336 -20.08 8.07 5.21
C LEU A 336 -20.37 7.86 6.70
N LEU A 337 -19.32 7.58 7.47
CA LEU A 337 -19.45 7.30 8.89
C LEU A 337 -19.23 8.56 9.72
N SER A 338 -20.15 8.83 10.64
CA SER A 338 -20.00 9.86 11.67
C SER A 338 -20.30 9.26 13.04
N GLY A 339 -19.70 9.83 14.11
CA GLY A 339 -19.83 9.34 15.48
C GLY A 339 -18.59 8.60 15.97
N LYS A 340 -18.74 7.77 17.00
CA LYS A 340 -17.63 7.18 17.74
C LYS A 340 -17.35 5.73 17.30
N MET A 341 -16.10 5.45 16.98
CA MET A 341 -15.60 4.09 16.73
C MET A 341 -14.39 3.78 17.60
N LEU A 342 -14.08 2.50 17.72
CA LEU A 342 -12.90 2.03 18.44
C LEU A 342 -11.82 1.63 17.46
N THR A 343 -10.55 1.64 17.88
CA THR A 343 -9.47 1.07 17.10
C THR A 343 -8.99 -0.24 17.71
N GLY A 344 -8.38 -1.11 16.90
CA GLY A 344 -7.76 -2.32 17.40
C GLY A 344 -7.07 -3.11 16.30
N ARG A 345 -5.94 -3.72 16.65
CA ARG A 345 -5.16 -4.57 15.74
C ARG A 345 -4.75 -5.87 16.42
N ASP A 346 -3.79 -6.56 15.83
CA ASP A 346 -3.34 -7.90 16.24
C ASP A 346 -3.06 -7.99 17.75
N ALA A 347 -2.28 -7.05 18.31
CA ALA A 347 -1.90 -7.10 19.74
C ALA A 347 -3.09 -6.88 20.67
N ALA A 348 -3.98 -5.93 20.35
CA ALA A 348 -5.20 -5.68 21.13
C ALA A 348 -6.15 -6.89 21.07
N HIS A 349 -6.43 -7.44 19.87
CA HIS A 349 -7.28 -8.61 19.69
C HIS A 349 -6.74 -9.85 20.44
N LYS A 350 -5.42 -10.08 20.33
CA LYS A 350 -4.77 -11.16 21.08
C LYS A 350 -4.93 -10.96 22.59
N ARG A 351 -4.75 -9.73 23.08
CA ARG A 351 -4.89 -9.44 24.51
C ARG A 351 -6.32 -9.61 25.00
N ILE A 352 -7.32 -9.19 24.21
CA ILE A 352 -8.74 -9.44 24.52
C ILE A 352 -9.01 -10.94 24.63
N ARG A 353 -8.53 -11.73 23.66
CA ARG A 353 -8.67 -13.18 23.68
C ARG A 353 -8.04 -13.81 24.91
N ASP A 354 -6.82 -13.41 25.26
CA ASP A 354 -6.01 -14.08 26.29
C ASP A 354 -6.35 -13.61 27.71
N LYS A 355 -6.84 -12.36 27.89
CA LYS A 355 -7.06 -11.72 29.19
C LYS A 355 -8.43 -11.08 29.37
N GLY A 356 -9.26 -10.99 28.33
CA GLY A 356 -10.50 -10.24 28.33
C GLY A 356 -10.30 -8.72 28.22
N LEU A 357 -11.41 -8.00 28.29
CA LEU A 357 -11.43 -6.55 28.34
C LEU A 357 -11.13 -6.03 29.75
N PRO A 358 -10.46 -4.86 29.90
CA PRO A 358 -10.31 -4.21 31.18
C PRO A 358 -11.68 -3.82 31.79
N ALA A 359 -11.74 -3.73 33.09
CA ALA A 359 -12.96 -3.28 33.80
C ALA A 359 -13.39 -1.88 33.34
N GLY A 360 -14.65 -1.70 32.98
CA GLY A 360 -15.21 -0.44 32.52
C GLY A 360 -15.05 -0.16 31.02
N VAL A 361 -14.45 -1.07 30.26
CA VAL A 361 -14.38 -0.99 28.80
C VAL A 361 -15.48 -1.86 28.18
N ASP A 362 -16.37 -1.24 27.41
CA ASP A 362 -17.47 -1.92 26.70
C ASP A 362 -17.33 -1.65 25.18
N LEU A 363 -17.35 -2.74 24.40
CA LEU A 363 -17.30 -2.67 22.93
C LEU A 363 -18.67 -2.94 22.29
N LYS A 364 -19.69 -3.28 23.10
CA LYS A 364 -21.02 -3.65 22.62
C LYS A 364 -21.65 -2.52 21.80
N GLY A 365 -22.17 -2.88 20.64
CA GLY A 365 -22.81 -1.93 19.74
C GLY A 365 -21.84 -0.99 19.00
N ARG A 366 -20.53 -1.24 19.09
CA ARG A 366 -19.49 -0.37 18.49
C ARG A 366 -18.92 -0.97 17.21
N PHE A 367 -18.27 -0.12 16.44
CA PHE A 367 -17.43 -0.52 15.31
C PHE A 367 -15.95 -0.49 15.72
N ILE A 368 -15.15 -1.40 15.15
CA ILE A 368 -13.71 -1.43 15.39
C ILE A 368 -12.94 -1.17 14.09
N TYR A 369 -12.08 -0.16 14.10
CA TYR A 369 -11.23 0.22 12.98
C TYR A 369 -9.83 -0.40 13.13
N TYR A 370 -9.43 -1.18 12.16
CA TYR A 370 -8.11 -1.80 12.11
C TYR A 370 -7.08 -0.79 11.62
N VAL A 371 -6.53 -0.03 12.53
CA VAL A 371 -5.60 1.07 12.26
C VAL A 371 -4.48 1.14 13.29
N GLY A 372 -3.32 1.61 12.87
CA GLY A 372 -2.25 2.10 13.72
C GLY A 372 -1.73 3.38 13.06
N PRO A 373 -2.19 4.54 13.51
CA PRO A 373 -1.87 5.82 12.88
C PRO A 373 -0.39 6.16 12.98
N VAL A 374 0.07 7.07 12.15
CA VAL A 374 1.33 7.79 12.34
C VAL A 374 1.14 8.75 13.52
N ASP A 375 2.21 9.05 14.23
CA ASP A 375 2.17 10.04 15.32
C ASP A 375 1.76 11.42 14.78
N PRO A 376 0.94 12.17 15.52
CA PRO A 376 0.50 13.50 15.11
C PRO A 376 1.65 14.50 15.12
N VAL A 377 1.59 15.49 14.24
CA VAL A 377 2.53 16.63 14.17
C VAL A 377 1.73 17.93 14.24
N GLY A 378 2.23 18.90 14.97
CA GLY A 378 1.58 20.21 15.15
C GLY A 378 0.22 20.07 15.84
N ASP A 379 -0.84 20.52 15.17
CA ASP A 379 -2.22 20.53 15.67
C ASP A 379 -3.07 19.33 15.21
N GLU A 380 -2.43 18.31 14.62
CA GLU A 380 -3.13 17.10 14.20
C GLU A 380 -3.73 16.35 15.40
N VAL A 381 -4.97 15.90 15.27
CA VAL A 381 -5.61 14.98 16.23
C VAL A 381 -4.92 13.63 16.22
N VAL A 382 -4.67 13.11 15.01
CA VAL A 382 -3.85 11.91 14.72
C VAL A 382 -3.13 12.18 13.41
N GLY A 383 -1.96 11.57 13.24
CA GLY A 383 -1.29 11.54 11.94
C GLY A 383 -2.03 10.64 10.93
N PRO A 384 -1.49 10.45 9.72
CA PRO A 384 -2.10 9.59 8.70
C PRO A 384 -2.57 8.26 9.26
N ALA A 385 -3.87 7.95 9.08
CA ALA A 385 -4.59 6.89 9.77
C ALA A 385 -5.28 5.91 8.80
N GLY A 386 -4.55 5.41 7.82
CA GLY A 386 -5.07 4.44 6.86
C GLY A 386 -5.30 3.05 7.45
N PRO A 387 -6.15 2.24 6.80
CA PRO A 387 -6.55 0.93 7.29
C PRO A 387 -5.41 -0.10 7.20
N THR A 388 -5.42 -1.03 8.14
CA THR A 388 -4.59 -2.25 8.10
C THR A 388 -5.31 -3.38 7.35
N THR A 389 -4.56 -4.28 6.73
CA THR A 389 -5.12 -5.49 6.08
C THR A 389 -5.92 -6.32 7.06
N ALA A 390 -7.21 -6.53 6.74
CA ALA A 390 -8.17 -7.15 7.65
C ALA A 390 -8.01 -8.67 7.80
N THR A 391 -7.49 -9.37 6.78
CA THR A 391 -7.32 -10.84 6.81
C THR A 391 -6.48 -11.34 7.99
N ARG A 392 -5.58 -10.51 8.55
CA ARG A 392 -4.83 -10.85 9.76
C ARG A 392 -5.72 -10.98 11.01
N MET A 393 -6.88 -10.33 11.01
CA MET A 393 -7.86 -10.36 12.10
C MET A 393 -8.90 -11.48 11.93
N ASP A 394 -8.88 -12.24 10.83
CA ASP A 394 -9.91 -13.25 10.54
C ASP A 394 -10.05 -14.30 11.65
N GLY A 395 -8.93 -14.76 12.19
CA GLY A 395 -8.92 -15.71 13.30
C GLY A 395 -9.48 -15.18 14.64
N PHE A 396 -9.68 -13.86 14.77
CA PHE A 396 -10.29 -13.25 15.94
C PHE A 396 -11.75 -12.85 15.72
N THR A 397 -12.24 -12.88 14.48
CA THR A 397 -13.54 -12.27 14.11
C THR A 397 -14.70 -12.87 14.88
N GLU A 398 -14.83 -14.21 14.90
CA GLU A 398 -15.90 -14.89 15.63
C GLU A 398 -15.87 -14.52 17.11
N MET A 399 -14.72 -14.61 17.76
CA MET A 399 -14.53 -14.26 19.17
C MET A 399 -14.91 -12.81 19.46
N MET A 400 -14.51 -11.87 18.59
CA MET A 400 -14.83 -10.46 18.78
C MET A 400 -16.33 -10.19 18.65
N LEU A 401 -16.99 -10.78 17.66
CA LEU A 401 -18.43 -10.62 17.46
C LEU A 401 -19.24 -11.25 18.62
N GLU A 402 -18.86 -12.47 19.05
CA GLU A 402 -19.57 -13.21 20.10
C GLU A 402 -19.35 -12.62 21.50
N ASN A 403 -18.08 -12.36 21.87
CA ASN A 403 -17.72 -12.03 23.25
C ASN A 403 -17.82 -10.52 23.55
N THR A 404 -17.70 -9.67 22.53
CA THR A 404 -17.71 -8.22 22.74
C THR A 404 -18.96 -7.53 22.20
N GLY A 405 -19.72 -8.18 21.32
CA GLY A 405 -20.94 -7.64 20.74
C GLY A 405 -20.71 -6.43 19.82
N ILE A 406 -19.55 -6.31 19.18
CA ILE A 406 -19.32 -5.29 18.14
C ILE A 406 -20.28 -5.50 16.97
N LEU A 407 -20.69 -4.42 16.31
CA LEU A 407 -21.59 -4.45 15.14
C LEU A 407 -20.84 -4.61 13.82
N GLY A 408 -19.61 -4.15 13.74
CA GLY A 408 -18.86 -4.19 12.51
C GLY A 408 -17.40 -3.88 12.67
N MET A 409 -16.68 -4.13 11.60
CA MET A 409 -15.23 -3.93 11.51
C MET A 409 -14.90 -3.09 10.29
N ILE A 410 -13.84 -2.28 10.39
CA ILE A 410 -13.35 -1.45 9.30
C ILE A 410 -11.88 -1.78 9.08
N GLY A 411 -11.50 -2.04 7.83
CA GLY A 411 -10.12 -2.37 7.48
C GLY A 411 -9.84 -2.16 6.00
N LYS A 412 -8.86 -2.84 5.44
CA LYS A 412 -8.63 -2.88 4.00
C LYS A 412 -8.55 -4.31 3.49
N ALA A 413 -8.76 -4.48 2.18
CA ALA A 413 -8.75 -5.76 1.49
C ALA A 413 -9.91 -6.69 1.87
N GLU A 414 -9.85 -7.89 1.32
CA GLU A 414 -10.84 -8.95 1.50
C GLU A 414 -10.84 -9.55 2.92
N ARG A 415 -11.91 -10.29 3.22
CA ARG A 415 -11.99 -11.21 4.36
C ARG A 415 -11.97 -12.66 3.88
N GLY A 416 -11.36 -13.52 4.66
CA GLY A 416 -11.38 -14.95 4.41
C GLY A 416 -12.72 -15.60 4.76
N PRO A 417 -12.97 -16.85 4.29
CA PRO A 417 -14.24 -17.53 4.48
C PRO A 417 -14.69 -17.63 5.95
N ILE A 418 -13.77 -17.90 6.87
CA ILE A 418 -14.06 -18.00 8.31
C ILE A 418 -14.63 -16.68 8.85
N ALA A 419 -14.07 -15.56 8.45
CA ALA A 419 -14.54 -14.24 8.88
C ALA A 419 -15.89 -13.88 8.22
N ILE A 420 -16.08 -14.21 6.93
CA ILE A 420 -17.34 -14.00 6.22
C ILE A 420 -18.47 -14.82 6.88
N ASP A 421 -18.21 -16.07 7.24
CA ASP A 421 -19.19 -16.92 7.94
C ASP A 421 -19.54 -16.36 9.31
N ALA A 422 -18.56 -15.86 10.06
CA ALA A 422 -18.80 -15.19 11.34
C ALA A 422 -19.63 -13.91 11.18
N ILE A 423 -19.31 -13.06 10.19
CA ILE A 423 -20.05 -11.85 9.86
C ILE A 423 -21.52 -12.19 9.59
N ARG A 424 -21.77 -13.17 8.73
CA ARG A 424 -23.13 -13.65 8.41
C ARG A 424 -23.87 -14.18 9.64
N LYS A 425 -23.22 -15.04 10.44
CA LYS A 425 -23.81 -15.64 11.64
C LYS A 425 -24.27 -14.60 12.65
N HIS A 426 -23.48 -13.53 12.83
CA HIS A 426 -23.76 -12.49 13.82
C HIS A 426 -24.53 -11.28 13.23
N GLU A 427 -24.94 -11.34 11.96
CA GLU A 427 -25.57 -10.22 11.24
C GLU A 427 -24.74 -8.92 11.36
N ALA A 428 -23.43 -9.05 11.32
CA ALA A 428 -22.47 -7.96 11.38
C ALA A 428 -22.10 -7.47 9.96
N VAL A 429 -21.23 -6.47 9.85
CA VAL A 429 -20.72 -6.00 8.57
C VAL A 429 -19.21 -5.81 8.62
N TYR A 430 -18.59 -5.89 7.45
CA TYR A 430 -17.21 -5.45 7.27
C TYR A 430 -17.16 -4.33 6.23
N LEU A 431 -16.60 -3.21 6.64
CA LEU A 431 -16.43 -2.02 5.82
C LEU A 431 -14.97 -1.88 5.42
N MET A 432 -14.72 -1.37 4.23
CA MET A 432 -13.37 -1.15 3.73
C MET A 432 -13.10 0.35 3.61
N ALA A 433 -12.04 0.83 4.25
CA ALA A 433 -11.44 2.12 3.95
C ALA A 433 -10.35 1.94 2.88
N VAL A 434 -10.11 2.96 2.06
CA VAL A 434 -9.19 2.87 0.91
C VAL A 434 -7.73 2.82 1.40
N GLY A 435 -7.02 1.78 0.97
CA GLY A 435 -5.57 1.68 1.18
C GLY A 435 -4.82 2.66 0.27
N GLY A 436 -3.92 3.45 0.85
CA GLY A 436 -3.24 4.55 0.14
C GLY A 436 -3.93 5.91 0.26
N ALA A 437 -4.94 6.05 1.14
CA ALA A 437 -5.64 7.29 1.43
C ALA A 437 -5.56 7.67 2.92
N ALA A 438 -4.40 7.48 3.55
CA ALA A 438 -4.25 7.56 5.00
C ALA A 438 -4.42 8.98 5.57
N PHE A 439 -3.92 9.99 4.88
CA PHE A 439 -4.03 11.38 5.31
C PHE A 439 -5.45 11.92 5.11
N LEU A 440 -6.12 11.53 4.02
CA LEU A 440 -7.53 11.83 3.80
C LEU A 440 -8.40 11.31 4.96
N VAL A 441 -8.19 10.04 5.34
CA VAL A 441 -8.93 9.43 6.47
C VAL A 441 -8.66 10.14 7.78
N SER A 442 -7.41 10.56 8.05
CA SER A 442 -7.09 11.27 9.30
C SER A 442 -7.84 12.59 9.45
N LYS A 443 -8.17 13.26 8.34
CA LYS A 443 -8.95 14.51 8.37
C LYS A 443 -10.41 14.31 8.74
N ALA A 444 -10.94 13.11 8.60
CA ALA A 444 -12.27 12.77 9.11
C ALA A 444 -12.28 12.52 10.64
N ILE A 445 -11.12 12.33 11.28
CA ILE A 445 -11.01 12.07 12.72
C ILE A 445 -10.95 13.39 13.46
N ARG A 446 -11.98 13.68 14.27
CA ARG A 446 -12.18 14.93 15.01
C ARG A 446 -11.62 14.89 16.43
N SER A 447 -11.64 13.70 17.06
CA SER A 447 -11.03 13.48 18.37
C SER A 447 -10.49 12.05 18.49
N ALA A 448 -9.50 11.87 19.37
CA ALA A 448 -8.90 10.59 19.68
C ALA A 448 -8.53 10.53 21.15
N ARG A 449 -8.86 9.41 21.81
CA ARG A 449 -8.42 9.14 23.19
C ARG A 449 -8.15 7.67 23.39
N VAL A 450 -7.15 7.32 24.20
CA VAL A 450 -6.90 5.93 24.60
C VAL A 450 -8.00 5.49 25.57
N VAL A 451 -8.54 4.29 25.34
CA VAL A 451 -9.57 3.68 26.21
C VAL A 451 -9.11 2.39 26.85
N ALA A 452 -8.16 1.66 26.23
CA ALA A 452 -7.59 0.45 26.81
C ALA A 452 -6.21 0.13 26.24
N PHE A 453 -5.43 -0.63 27.01
CA PHE A 453 -4.13 -1.18 26.62
C PHE A 453 -3.09 -0.13 26.19
N GLU A 454 -3.01 0.99 26.92
CA GLU A 454 -2.11 2.12 26.62
C GLU A 454 -0.66 1.69 26.39
N ASP A 455 -0.20 0.66 27.08
CA ASP A 455 1.13 0.08 26.93
C ASP A 455 1.43 -0.53 25.55
N LEU A 456 0.40 -0.74 24.71
CA LEU A 456 0.56 -1.18 23.33
C LEU A 456 0.86 -0.03 22.35
N GLY A 457 0.90 1.22 22.81
CA GLY A 457 1.19 2.37 21.97
C GLY A 457 0.19 2.50 20.80
N MET A 458 0.67 2.51 19.56
CA MET A 458 -0.19 2.61 18.36
C MET A 458 -1.17 1.44 18.19
N GLU A 459 -1.01 0.34 18.92
CA GLU A 459 -1.92 -0.81 18.93
C GLU A 459 -2.85 -0.81 20.15
N ALA A 460 -2.80 0.23 20.98
CA ALA A 460 -3.79 0.46 22.01
C ALA A 460 -5.20 0.60 21.42
N ILE A 461 -6.22 0.36 22.23
CA ILE A 461 -7.59 0.66 21.83
C ILE A 461 -7.82 2.15 22.05
N HIS A 462 -8.01 2.89 20.96
CA HIS A 462 -8.42 4.29 20.98
C HIS A 462 -9.92 4.38 20.67
N GLU A 463 -10.57 5.39 21.17
CA GLU A 463 -11.87 5.86 20.67
C GLU A 463 -11.59 7.05 19.75
N PHE A 464 -12.03 6.93 18.50
CA PHE A 464 -12.04 8.01 17.53
C PHE A 464 -13.46 8.53 17.38
N GLU A 465 -13.62 9.83 17.32
CA GLU A 465 -14.84 10.49 16.84
C GLU A 465 -14.59 10.93 15.39
N VAL A 466 -15.42 10.46 14.49
CA VAL A 466 -15.26 10.72 13.05
C VAL A 466 -16.44 11.50 12.50
N GLU A 467 -16.20 12.25 11.43
CA GLU A 467 -17.21 12.98 10.67
C GLU A 467 -17.03 12.71 9.18
N ASP A 468 -18.07 12.16 8.56
CA ASP A 468 -18.13 11.81 7.14
C ASP A 468 -16.93 10.97 6.64
N MET A 469 -16.44 10.04 7.47
CA MET A 469 -15.37 9.14 7.08
C MET A 469 -15.83 8.19 5.97
N PRO A 470 -15.20 8.24 4.76
CA PRO A 470 -15.63 7.41 3.65
C PRO A 470 -15.17 5.96 3.81
N VAL A 471 -16.11 5.03 3.58
CA VAL A 471 -15.87 3.59 3.54
C VAL A 471 -16.76 2.92 2.50
N THR A 472 -16.40 1.71 2.09
CA THR A 472 -17.20 0.87 1.19
C THR A 472 -17.71 -0.35 1.95
N VAL A 473 -18.95 -0.76 1.76
CA VAL A 473 -19.46 -2.03 2.29
C VAL A 473 -18.74 -3.17 1.58
N ALA A 474 -17.86 -3.85 2.30
CA ALA A 474 -17.02 -4.90 1.73
C ALA A 474 -17.61 -6.30 1.96
N VAL A 475 -18.22 -6.55 3.12
CA VAL A 475 -19.04 -7.74 3.40
C VAL A 475 -20.30 -7.28 4.11
N ASP A 476 -21.45 -7.60 3.54
CA ASP A 476 -22.75 -7.27 4.13
C ASP A 476 -23.16 -8.25 5.23
N SER A 477 -24.28 -7.98 5.89
CA SER A 477 -24.80 -8.80 6.98
C SER A 477 -25.26 -10.21 6.55
N ARG A 478 -25.37 -10.47 5.25
CA ARG A 478 -25.72 -11.78 4.66
C ARG A 478 -24.47 -12.57 4.28
N GLY A 479 -23.28 -11.96 4.39
CA GLY A 479 -22.01 -12.57 4.01
C GLY A 479 -21.70 -12.43 2.52
N GLU A 480 -22.36 -11.53 1.79
CA GLU A 480 -21.97 -11.21 0.43
C GLU A 480 -20.76 -10.26 0.43
N ALA A 481 -19.72 -10.62 -0.32
CA ALA A 481 -18.43 -9.91 -0.32
C ALA A 481 -18.15 -9.29 -1.69
N VAL A 482 -17.94 -7.97 -1.73
CA VAL A 482 -17.62 -7.24 -2.98
C VAL A 482 -16.33 -7.72 -3.62
N HIS A 483 -15.35 -8.17 -2.84
CA HIS A 483 -14.09 -8.73 -3.35
C HIS A 483 -14.26 -10.07 -4.08
N ILE A 484 -15.44 -10.68 -4.01
CA ILE A 484 -15.82 -11.89 -4.76
C ILE A 484 -16.75 -11.52 -5.91
N THR A 485 -17.80 -10.76 -5.61
CA THR A 485 -18.84 -10.42 -6.60
C THR A 485 -18.37 -9.40 -7.62
N GLY A 486 -17.64 -8.36 -7.18
CA GLY A 486 -17.13 -7.28 -8.04
C GLY A 486 -16.21 -7.78 -9.16
N PRO A 487 -15.10 -8.48 -8.85
CA PRO A 487 -14.21 -9.03 -9.88
C PRO A 487 -14.92 -9.97 -10.85
N ARG A 488 -15.82 -10.82 -10.35
CA ARG A 488 -16.61 -11.74 -11.20
C ARG A 488 -17.52 -10.98 -12.18
N GLU A 489 -18.19 -9.94 -11.71
CA GLU A 489 -19.05 -9.10 -12.52
C GLU A 489 -18.24 -8.40 -13.62
N TRP A 490 -17.14 -7.76 -13.24
CA TRP A 490 -16.33 -6.98 -14.17
C TRP A 490 -15.56 -7.84 -15.16
N GLN A 491 -15.06 -9.00 -14.77
CA GLN A 491 -14.50 -9.97 -15.71
C GLN A 491 -15.50 -10.34 -16.80
N GLY A 492 -16.78 -10.44 -16.47
CA GLY A 492 -17.85 -10.68 -17.45
C GLY A 492 -18.16 -9.49 -18.36
N LYS A 493 -17.84 -8.27 -17.97
CA LYS A 493 -18.08 -7.02 -18.72
C LYS A 493 -16.90 -6.62 -19.59
N ILE A 494 -15.66 -6.85 -19.14
CA ILE A 494 -14.43 -6.50 -19.88
C ILE A 494 -14.43 -7.19 -21.25
N GLY A 495 -14.08 -6.45 -22.31
CA GLY A 495 -14.17 -6.90 -23.69
C GLY A 495 -15.53 -6.66 -24.36
N LYS A 496 -16.57 -6.26 -23.59
CA LYS A 496 -17.86 -5.79 -24.10
C LYS A 496 -17.99 -4.27 -24.00
N ILE A 497 -17.13 -3.64 -23.25
CA ILE A 497 -17.05 -2.18 -23.05
C ILE A 497 -16.17 -1.64 -24.19
N PRO A 498 -16.66 -0.71 -25.03
CA PRO A 498 -15.85 -0.09 -26.07
C PRO A 498 -14.67 0.63 -25.45
N LEU A 499 -13.46 0.35 -25.91
CA LEU A 499 -12.30 1.18 -25.57
C LEU A 499 -12.53 2.55 -26.19
N THR A 500 -12.56 3.60 -25.35
CA THR A 500 -12.54 4.98 -25.86
C THR A 500 -11.20 5.20 -26.52
N GLU A 501 -11.22 5.46 -27.82
CA GLU A 501 -10.03 5.90 -28.56
C GLU A 501 -9.53 7.20 -27.92
N THR A 502 -8.36 7.16 -27.30
CA THR A 502 -7.65 8.33 -26.76
C THR A 502 -6.73 8.94 -27.79
#